data_bceeaf042f94ec48a527837c73e266ff
#
_entry.id   bceeaf042f94ec48a527837c73e266ff
#
_cell.length_a   1.000
_cell.length_b   1.000
_cell.length_c   1.000
_cell.angle_alpha   90.00
_cell.angle_beta   90.00
_cell.angle_gamma   90.00
#
_symmetry.space_group_name_H-M   'P 1'
#
loop_
_entity.id
_entity.type
_entity.pdbx_description
1 polymer ?
#
loop_
_entity_poly.entity_id
_entity_poly.type
_entity_poly.pdbx_seq_one_letter_code
_entity_poly.pdbx_strand_id
1 'polypeptide(L)'
;MKKICFITGWYSAPYFSALGRKLQSSMEVSFIAHDSYTHQYLLQHRHKVYKRTQKYGISNYSYESDKNIVKMDAAFTSKGFGNYNFWFKYYSRRAISFEKWLRNIWQESPPDFVIIWNGMWHYEKISEKIALEKNITPIFIENGYFPNTAHIDPVGINAKAEIIFRKD
;
A
#
# COMPACT_ATOMS: atom_id res chain seq x y z
N MET A 1 -22.37 -2.56 -6.35
CA MET A 1 -21.54 -1.35 -6.34
C MET A 1 -20.09 -1.81 -6.31
N LYS A 2 -19.21 -1.24 -7.14
CA LYS A 2 -17.78 -1.58 -7.16
C LYS A 2 -17.11 -1.16 -5.85
N LYS A 3 -16.13 -1.95 -5.40
CA LYS A 3 -15.39 -1.71 -4.17
C LYS A 3 -13.97 -1.20 -4.48
N ILE A 4 -13.54 -0.16 -3.78
CA ILE A 4 -12.20 0.39 -3.93
C ILE A 4 -11.52 0.49 -2.55
N CYS A 5 -10.26 0.07 -2.48
CA CYS A 5 -9.46 0.11 -1.26
C CYS A 5 -8.21 0.96 -1.47
N PHE A 6 -7.97 1.92 -0.60
CA PHE A 6 -6.77 2.76 -0.61
C PHE A 6 -5.72 2.24 0.37
N ILE A 7 -4.50 2.01 -0.11
CA ILE A 7 -3.34 1.70 0.72
C ILE A 7 -2.58 2.99 0.98
N THR A 8 -2.56 3.45 2.23
CA THR A 8 -2.07 4.81 2.53
C THR A 8 -1.27 4.91 3.82
N GLY A 9 -0.31 5.82 3.83
CA GLY A 9 0.40 6.32 4.99
C GLY A 9 0.19 7.81 5.19
N TRP A 10 0.81 8.38 6.22
CA TRP A 10 0.65 9.78 6.62
C TRP A 10 0.81 10.78 5.47
N TYR A 11 1.70 10.48 4.53
CA TYR A 11 2.05 11.33 3.41
C TYR A 11 0.90 11.47 2.38
N SER A 12 0.25 10.36 2.01
CA SER A 12 -0.81 10.30 0.98
C SER A 12 -2.22 10.41 1.57
N ALA A 13 -2.38 10.30 2.89
CA ALA A 13 -3.69 10.23 3.54
C ALA A 13 -4.60 11.44 3.26
N PRO A 14 -4.15 12.71 3.28
CA PRO A 14 -5.02 13.84 2.97
C PRO A 14 -5.56 13.79 1.54
N TYR A 15 -4.69 13.48 0.58
CA TYR A 15 -5.06 13.35 -0.83
C TYR A 15 -6.04 12.20 -1.04
N PHE A 16 -5.74 11.02 -0.53
CA PHE A 16 -6.61 9.85 -0.67
C PHE A 16 -7.93 9.99 0.09
N SER A 17 -7.93 10.68 1.24
CA SER A 17 -9.16 11.02 1.95
C SER A 17 -10.08 11.90 1.11
N ALA A 18 -9.54 12.92 0.44
CA ALA A 18 -10.30 13.80 -0.43
C ALA A 18 -10.86 13.06 -1.67
N LEU A 19 -10.02 12.23 -2.30
CA LEU A 19 -10.41 11.39 -3.44
C LEU A 19 -11.48 10.37 -3.04
N GLY A 20 -11.28 9.70 -1.91
CA GLY A 20 -12.23 8.71 -1.38
C GLY A 20 -13.62 9.31 -1.13
N ARG A 21 -13.70 10.51 -0.55
CA ARG A 21 -14.99 11.20 -0.37
C ARG A 21 -15.72 11.46 -1.68
N LYS A 22 -14.99 11.82 -2.73
CA LYS A 22 -15.61 12.04 -4.06
C LYS A 22 -16.10 10.73 -4.67
N LEU A 23 -15.43 9.62 -4.43
CA LEU A 23 -15.81 8.32 -4.97
C LEU A 23 -16.92 7.62 -4.19
N GLN A 24 -17.18 7.98 -2.94
CA GLN A 24 -18.23 7.37 -2.11
C GLN A 24 -19.65 7.45 -2.68
N SER A 25 -19.92 8.39 -3.58
CA SER A 25 -21.21 8.47 -4.27
C SER A 25 -21.45 7.36 -5.29
N SER A 26 -20.38 6.73 -5.79
CA SER A 26 -20.43 5.73 -6.87
C SER A 26 -19.79 4.39 -6.53
N MET A 27 -18.97 4.33 -5.47
CA MET A 27 -18.19 3.16 -5.06
C MET A 27 -18.23 2.93 -3.56
N GLU A 28 -18.09 1.68 -3.13
CA GLU A 28 -17.80 1.37 -1.73
C GLU A 28 -16.33 1.61 -1.45
N VAL A 29 -16.03 2.65 -0.67
CA VAL A 29 -14.66 3.10 -0.39
C VAL A 29 -14.19 2.61 0.96
N SER A 30 -12.98 2.03 1.01
CA SER A 30 -12.31 1.59 2.22
C SER A 30 -10.84 1.95 2.22
N PHE A 31 -10.22 1.94 3.41
CA PHE A 31 -8.83 2.32 3.60
C PHE A 31 -8.07 1.30 4.43
N ILE A 32 -6.81 1.13 4.10
CA ILE A 32 -5.79 0.43 4.90
C ILE A 32 -4.70 1.43 5.22
N ALA A 33 -4.54 1.71 6.51
CA ALA A 33 -3.53 2.65 7.01
C ALA A 33 -2.25 1.92 7.45
N HIS A 34 -1.10 2.44 7.04
CA HIS A 34 0.20 1.89 7.41
C HIS A 34 0.62 2.18 8.85
N ASP A 35 0.13 3.28 9.41
CA ASP A 35 0.52 3.82 10.70
C ASP A 35 -0.69 4.33 11.49
N SER A 36 -0.48 4.52 12.80
CA SER A 36 -1.53 4.92 13.72
C SER A 36 -2.05 6.33 13.47
N TYR A 37 -1.18 7.25 13.04
CA TYR A 37 -1.56 8.62 12.73
C TYR A 37 -2.53 8.65 11.55
N THR A 38 -2.16 7.99 10.46
CA THR A 38 -3.01 7.84 9.28
C THR A 38 -4.36 7.19 9.62
N HIS A 39 -4.34 6.14 10.45
CA HIS A 39 -5.56 5.47 10.90
C HIS A 39 -6.49 6.45 11.64
N GLN A 40 -5.98 7.21 12.61
CA GLN A 40 -6.77 8.20 13.35
C GLN A 40 -7.28 9.32 12.45
N TYR A 41 -6.42 9.85 11.58
CA TYR A 41 -6.79 10.86 10.59
C TYR A 41 -8.00 10.43 9.75
N LEU A 42 -7.96 9.20 9.18
CA LEU A 42 -9.03 8.68 8.34
C LEU A 42 -10.33 8.43 9.11
N LEU A 43 -10.26 7.97 10.36
CA LEU A 43 -11.43 7.82 11.23
C LEU A 43 -12.09 9.17 11.56
N GLN A 44 -11.29 10.20 11.85
CA GLN A 44 -11.80 11.57 12.05
C GLN A 44 -12.53 12.11 10.82
N HIS A 45 -12.10 11.69 9.63
CA HIS A 45 -12.76 12.04 8.37
C HIS A 45 -13.90 11.08 7.97
N ARG A 46 -14.36 10.22 8.89
CA ARG A 46 -15.49 9.29 8.75
C ARG A 46 -15.33 8.26 7.62
N HIS A 47 -14.11 7.85 7.34
CA HIS A 47 -13.84 6.77 6.39
C HIS A 47 -13.96 5.39 7.04
N LYS A 48 -14.33 4.38 6.23
CA LYS A 48 -14.21 2.97 6.59
C LYS A 48 -12.74 2.58 6.55
N VAL A 49 -12.14 2.32 7.71
CA VAL A 49 -10.73 1.97 7.83
C VAL A 49 -10.59 0.59 8.45
N TYR A 50 -9.86 -0.31 7.78
CA TYR A 50 -9.55 -1.61 8.35
C TYR A 50 -8.54 -1.46 9.50
N LYS A 51 -8.95 -1.89 10.69
CA LYS A 51 -8.10 -1.86 11.89
C LYS A 51 -7.23 -3.11 11.92
N ARG A 52 -5.93 -2.94 12.01
CA ARG A 52 -5.00 -4.03 12.27
C ARG A 52 -5.09 -4.43 13.75
N THR A 53 -5.91 -5.44 14.06
CA THR A 53 -6.23 -5.84 15.45
C THR A 53 -5.27 -6.87 16.02
N GLN A 54 -4.48 -7.59 15.21
CA GLN A 54 -3.61 -8.67 15.67
C GLN A 54 -2.14 -8.34 15.45
N LYS A 55 -1.36 -8.44 16.53
CA LYS A 55 0.07 -8.74 16.43
C LYS A 55 0.15 -10.22 16.04
N TYR A 56 0.21 -10.51 14.74
CA TYR A 56 0.47 -11.87 14.31
C TYR A 56 1.81 -12.30 14.89
N GLY A 57 1.78 -13.30 15.79
CA GLY A 57 2.97 -13.85 16.37
C GLY A 57 3.91 -14.33 15.27
N ILE A 58 5.17 -13.99 15.42
CA ILE A 58 6.24 -14.36 14.48
C ILE A 58 6.71 -15.75 14.90
N SER A 59 5.91 -16.78 14.62
CA SER A 59 6.38 -18.15 14.73
C SER A 59 7.05 -18.55 13.43
N ASN A 60 8.37 -18.79 13.45
CA ASN A 60 9.17 -19.57 12.49
C ASN A 60 8.84 -19.43 10.99
N TYR A 61 8.61 -18.23 10.50
CA TYR A 61 8.48 -17.98 9.06
C TYR A 61 9.83 -17.55 8.47
N SER A 62 10.42 -18.40 7.65
CA SER A 62 11.51 -17.99 6.77
C SER A 62 10.90 -17.12 5.66
N TYR A 63 11.22 -15.83 5.67
CA TYR A 63 10.86 -14.89 4.60
C TYR A 63 11.88 -15.06 3.46
N GLU A 64 11.90 -16.27 2.86
CA GLU A 64 12.85 -16.58 1.79
C GLU A 64 12.40 -16.09 0.41
N SER A 65 11.09 -15.95 0.20
CA SER A 65 10.58 -15.71 -1.14
C SER A 65 10.66 -14.28 -1.64
N ASP A 66 10.83 -13.26 -0.78
CA ASP A 66 10.76 -11.86 -1.21
C ASP A 66 11.63 -10.87 -0.43
N LYS A 67 12.90 -11.23 -0.22
CA LYS A 67 13.89 -10.33 0.41
C LYS A 67 13.97 -8.95 -0.26
N ASN A 68 13.58 -8.87 -1.54
CA ASN A 68 13.59 -7.61 -2.30
C ASN A 68 12.52 -6.61 -1.85
N ILE A 69 11.40 -7.09 -1.30
CA ILE A 69 10.29 -6.22 -0.87
C ILE A 69 10.74 -5.22 0.21
N VAL A 70 11.54 -5.66 1.17
CA VAL A 70 11.95 -4.85 2.33
C VAL A 70 13.33 -4.20 2.21
N LYS A 71 14.12 -4.56 1.18
CA LYS A 71 15.48 -4.04 0.99
C LYS A 71 15.53 -2.53 0.93
N MET A 72 14.59 -1.92 0.24
CA MET A 72 14.56 -0.48 0.06
C MET A 72 14.26 0.25 1.36
N ASP A 73 13.25 -0.22 2.13
CA ASP A 73 12.91 0.35 3.43
C ASP A 73 14.10 0.26 4.40
N ALA A 74 14.76 -0.90 4.44
CA ALA A 74 15.93 -1.13 5.29
C ALA A 74 17.12 -0.24 4.87
N ALA A 75 17.39 -0.14 3.57
CA ALA A 75 18.48 0.68 3.04
C ALA A 75 18.24 2.17 3.29
N PHE A 76 17.02 2.65 3.07
CA PHE A 76 16.66 4.04 3.30
C PHE A 76 16.79 4.40 4.79
N THR A 77 16.22 3.58 5.68
CA THR A 77 16.23 3.85 7.11
C THR A 77 17.64 3.74 7.71
N SER A 78 18.44 2.79 7.24
CA SER A 78 19.82 2.61 7.73
C SER A 78 20.76 3.78 7.39
N LYS A 79 20.48 4.56 6.35
CA LYS A 79 21.23 5.78 6.04
C LYS A 79 21.16 6.82 7.16
N GLY A 80 20.01 6.91 7.85
CA GLY A 80 19.83 7.86 8.96
C GLY A 80 20.15 7.27 10.34
N PHE A 81 19.88 5.97 10.52
CA PHE A 81 19.89 5.33 11.85
C PHE A 81 20.88 4.15 11.97
N GLY A 82 21.72 3.92 10.96
CA GLY A 82 22.72 2.85 10.95
C GLY A 82 22.14 1.43 10.95
N ASN A 83 23.01 0.43 11.01
CA ASN A 83 22.69 -1.00 11.14
C ASN A 83 21.60 -1.55 10.19
N TYR A 84 21.96 -1.70 8.92
CA TYR A 84 21.07 -2.27 7.89
C TYR A 84 20.44 -3.61 8.29
N ASN A 85 21.20 -4.53 8.90
CA ASN A 85 20.66 -5.85 9.26
C ASN A 85 19.56 -5.79 10.32
N PHE A 86 19.64 -4.83 11.24
CA PHE A 86 18.57 -4.59 12.21
C PHE A 86 17.29 -4.13 11.49
N TRP A 87 17.40 -3.14 10.62
CA TRP A 87 16.26 -2.60 9.87
C TRP A 87 15.68 -3.60 8.88
N PHE A 88 16.52 -4.40 8.25
CA PHE A 88 16.08 -5.49 7.39
C PHE A 88 15.22 -6.51 8.15
N LYS A 89 15.66 -6.97 9.32
CA LYS A 89 14.89 -7.87 10.19
C LYS A 89 13.58 -7.21 10.66
N TYR A 90 13.65 -5.95 11.05
CA TYR A 90 12.48 -5.18 11.49
C TYR A 90 11.41 -5.10 10.39
N TYR A 91 11.78 -4.67 9.19
CA TYR A 91 10.84 -4.55 8.08
C TYR A 91 10.35 -5.91 7.56
N SER A 92 11.18 -6.93 7.57
CA SER A 92 10.77 -8.30 7.23
C SER A 92 9.64 -8.79 8.14
N ARG A 93 9.76 -8.57 9.45
CA ARG A 93 8.71 -8.93 10.41
C ARG A 93 7.42 -8.16 10.16
N ARG A 94 7.51 -6.88 9.89
CA ARG A 94 6.34 -6.03 9.57
C ARG A 94 5.67 -6.47 8.28
N ALA A 95 6.45 -6.80 7.27
CA ALA A 95 5.98 -7.27 5.97
C ALA A 95 5.19 -8.57 6.10
N ILE A 96 5.76 -9.59 6.78
CA ILE A 96 5.08 -10.88 7.03
C ILE A 96 3.74 -10.67 7.75
N SER A 97 3.77 -9.88 8.83
CA SER A 97 2.57 -9.61 9.61
C SER A 97 1.51 -8.85 8.81
N PHE A 98 1.93 -7.92 7.97
CA PHE A 98 1.02 -7.17 7.10
C PHE A 98 0.44 -8.07 6.01
N GLU A 99 1.26 -8.88 5.35
CA GLU A 99 0.83 -9.80 4.31
C GLU A 99 -0.24 -10.77 4.80
N LYS A 100 -0.01 -11.42 5.96
CA LYS A 100 -1.00 -12.31 6.57
C LYS A 100 -2.33 -11.60 6.85
N TRP A 101 -2.26 -10.43 7.47
CA TRP A 101 -3.43 -9.65 7.80
C TRP A 101 -4.21 -9.20 6.56
N LEU A 102 -3.51 -8.72 5.53
CA LEU A 102 -4.13 -8.28 4.29
C LEU A 102 -4.79 -9.43 3.52
N ARG A 103 -4.14 -10.59 3.48
CA ARG A 103 -4.71 -11.80 2.87
C ARG A 103 -6.03 -12.20 3.51
N ASN A 104 -6.12 -12.15 4.85
CA ASN A 104 -7.36 -12.46 5.56
C ASN A 104 -8.47 -11.45 5.22
N ILE A 105 -8.19 -10.15 5.26
CA ILE A 105 -9.20 -9.14 4.91
C ILE A 105 -9.69 -9.30 3.49
N TRP A 106 -8.79 -9.47 2.54
CA TRP A 106 -9.16 -9.60 1.13
C TRP A 106 -9.64 -11.01 0.75
N GLN A 107 -9.60 -11.96 1.65
CA GLN A 107 -10.30 -13.23 1.51
C GLN A 107 -11.78 -13.10 1.87
N GLU A 108 -12.09 -12.33 2.90
CA GLU A 108 -13.45 -12.10 3.36
C GLU A 108 -14.19 -11.04 2.52
N SER A 109 -13.49 -9.97 2.15
CA SER A 109 -14.06 -8.85 1.40
C SER A 109 -13.04 -8.25 0.42
N PRO A 110 -12.80 -8.93 -0.72
CA PRO A 110 -11.88 -8.40 -1.73
C PRO A 110 -12.46 -7.13 -2.36
N PRO A 111 -11.62 -6.09 -2.61
CA PRO A 111 -12.03 -4.96 -3.43
C PRO A 111 -11.93 -5.32 -4.92
N ASP A 112 -12.61 -4.56 -5.79
CA ASP A 112 -12.42 -4.64 -7.24
C ASP A 112 -11.13 -3.90 -7.67
N PHE A 113 -10.81 -2.81 -6.96
CA PHE A 113 -9.64 -1.97 -7.22
C PHE A 113 -8.88 -1.68 -5.94
N VAL A 114 -7.56 -1.62 -6.04
CA VAL A 114 -6.69 -1.13 -4.97
C VAL A 114 -5.88 0.06 -5.45
N ILE A 115 -5.95 1.18 -4.71
CA ILE A 115 -5.18 2.38 -4.99
C ILE A 115 -3.91 2.35 -4.14
N ILE A 116 -2.77 2.47 -4.79
CA ILE A 116 -1.45 2.38 -4.19
C ILE A 116 -0.66 3.66 -4.48
N TRP A 117 -0.06 4.27 -3.46
CA TRP A 117 0.83 5.41 -3.65
C TRP A 117 2.20 4.90 -4.08
N ASN A 118 2.62 5.23 -5.25
CA ASN A 118 3.92 5.00 -5.89
C ASN A 118 4.46 3.55 -5.96
N GLY A 119 4.03 2.61 -5.12
CA GLY A 119 4.40 1.19 -5.20
C GLY A 119 5.83 0.85 -4.76
N MET A 120 6.53 1.71 -4.02
CA MET A 120 7.95 1.54 -3.71
C MET A 120 8.22 0.83 -2.37
N TRP A 121 7.40 1.09 -1.34
CA TRP A 121 7.61 0.60 0.01
C TRP A 121 7.01 -0.79 0.24
N HIS A 122 7.45 -1.49 1.28
CA HIS A 122 7.04 -2.87 1.54
C HIS A 122 5.53 -3.06 1.66
N TYR A 123 4.78 -2.15 2.27
CA TYR A 123 3.31 -2.25 2.34
C TYR A 123 2.66 -2.18 0.96
N GLU A 124 3.17 -1.30 0.12
CA GLU A 124 2.67 -1.07 -1.24
C GLU A 124 2.97 -2.26 -2.15
N LYS A 125 4.21 -2.77 -2.12
CA LYS A 125 4.62 -3.96 -2.88
C LYS A 125 3.87 -5.23 -2.47
N ILE A 126 3.60 -5.40 -1.18
CA ILE A 126 2.80 -6.52 -0.67
C ILE A 126 1.36 -6.39 -1.15
N SER A 127 0.80 -5.19 -1.12
CA SER A 127 -0.56 -4.93 -1.59
C SER A 127 -0.69 -5.19 -3.09
N GLU A 128 0.26 -4.73 -3.90
CA GLU A 128 0.36 -5.05 -5.34
C GLU A 128 0.40 -6.55 -5.57
N LYS A 129 1.32 -7.27 -4.91
CA LYS A 129 1.47 -8.72 -5.05
C LYS A 129 0.17 -9.47 -4.77
N ILE A 130 -0.47 -9.18 -3.63
CA ILE A 130 -1.72 -9.87 -3.25
C ILE A 130 -2.86 -9.47 -4.19
N ALA A 131 -2.91 -8.22 -4.65
CA ALA A 131 -3.91 -7.77 -5.61
C ALA A 131 -3.81 -8.58 -6.90
N LEU A 132 -2.62 -8.72 -7.47
CA LEU A 132 -2.39 -9.49 -8.70
C LEU A 132 -2.74 -10.97 -8.50
N GLU A 133 -2.34 -11.60 -7.39
CA GLU A 133 -2.69 -12.99 -7.08
C GLU A 133 -4.20 -13.23 -6.95
N LYS A 134 -4.96 -12.21 -6.56
CA LYS A 134 -6.42 -12.29 -6.35
C LYS A 134 -7.24 -11.69 -7.50
N ASN A 135 -6.62 -11.32 -8.61
CA ASN A 135 -7.27 -10.64 -9.74
C ASN A 135 -7.95 -9.32 -9.34
N ILE A 136 -7.41 -8.62 -8.34
CA ILE A 136 -7.79 -7.26 -7.96
C ILE A 136 -6.96 -6.30 -8.81
N THR A 137 -7.60 -5.32 -9.43
CA THR A 137 -6.89 -4.35 -10.30
C THR A 137 -6.12 -3.32 -9.45
N PRO A 138 -4.78 -3.30 -9.47
CA PRO A 138 -4.01 -2.23 -8.85
C PRO A 138 -4.05 -0.97 -9.71
N ILE A 139 -4.08 0.19 -9.08
CA ILE A 139 -3.94 1.50 -9.71
C ILE A 139 -2.92 2.28 -8.89
N PHE A 140 -1.86 2.71 -9.53
CA PHE A 140 -0.80 3.48 -8.88
C PHE A 140 -1.03 4.97 -9.07
N ILE A 141 -0.82 5.73 -8.01
CA ILE A 141 -0.92 7.19 -8.03
C ILE A 141 0.36 7.78 -7.43
N GLU A 142 0.90 8.79 -8.09
CA GLU A 142 2.03 9.57 -7.62
C GLU A 142 1.86 11.05 -7.97
N ASN A 143 2.69 11.91 -7.41
CA ASN A 143 2.79 13.30 -7.84
C ASN A 143 3.14 13.35 -9.33
N GLY A 144 2.40 14.15 -10.08
CA GLY A 144 2.73 14.41 -11.47
C GLY A 144 3.99 15.27 -11.63
N TYR A 145 4.49 15.33 -12.84
CA TYR A 145 5.69 16.13 -13.18
C TYR A 145 5.44 17.62 -13.12
N PHE A 146 4.20 18.06 -13.17
CA PHE A 146 3.81 19.46 -13.07
C PHE A 146 3.16 19.76 -11.71
N PRO A 147 3.27 21.01 -11.20
CA PRO A 147 2.59 21.39 -9.97
C PRO A 147 1.09 21.08 -10.01
N ASN A 148 0.55 20.59 -8.88
CA ASN A 148 -0.86 20.25 -8.71
C ASN A 148 -1.41 19.17 -9.67
N THR A 149 -0.55 18.33 -10.24
CA THR A 149 -0.94 17.19 -11.06
C THR A 149 -0.65 15.87 -10.35
N ALA A 150 -1.35 14.81 -10.76
CA ALA A 150 -1.08 13.44 -10.35
C ALA A 150 -0.87 12.56 -11.59
N HIS A 151 0.08 11.64 -11.48
CA HIS A 151 0.24 10.55 -12.43
C HIS A 151 -0.55 9.34 -11.94
N ILE A 152 -1.38 8.76 -12.80
CA ILE A 152 -2.21 7.60 -12.50
C ILE A 152 -1.94 6.55 -13.57
N ASP A 153 -1.56 5.34 -13.15
CA ASP A 153 -1.18 4.27 -14.07
C ASP A 153 -1.58 2.89 -13.50
N PRO A 154 -2.18 1.99 -14.29
CA PRO A 154 -2.59 0.66 -13.84
C PRO A 154 -1.45 -0.36 -13.79
N VAL A 155 -0.30 -0.08 -14.40
CA VAL A 155 0.85 -1.00 -14.46
C VAL A 155 1.92 -0.64 -13.44
N GLY A 156 2.11 0.63 -13.19
CA GLY A 156 3.10 1.13 -12.25
C GLY A 156 3.46 2.59 -12.51
N ILE A 157 4.42 3.11 -11.76
CA ILE A 157 4.86 4.50 -11.83
C ILE A 157 6.36 4.54 -12.13
N ASN A 158 6.82 5.68 -12.64
CA ASN A 158 8.22 5.88 -13.04
C ASN A 158 8.64 4.85 -14.11
N ALA A 159 9.68 4.07 -13.83
CA ALA A 159 10.21 3.08 -14.78
C ALA A 159 9.25 1.92 -15.08
N LYS A 160 8.15 1.76 -14.32
CA LYS A 160 7.11 0.75 -14.54
C LYS A 160 5.87 1.31 -15.24
N ALA A 161 5.79 2.61 -15.48
CA ALA A 161 4.62 3.24 -16.07
C ALA A 161 4.34 2.72 -17.49
N GLU A 162 3.09 2.39 -17.78
CA GLU A 162 2.66 1.87 -19.08
C GLU A 162 3.06 2.79 -20.23
N ILE A 163 2.99 4.09 -20.02
CA ILE A 163 3.33 5.11 -21.04
C ILE A 163 4.76 4.98 -21.56
N ILE A 164 5.70 4.44 -20.76
CA ILE A 164 7.10 4.24 -21.17
C ILE A 164 7.23 3.09 -22.18
N PHE A 165 6.30 2.15 -22.16
CA PHE A 165 6.32 0.95 -22.99
C PHE A 165 5.38 1.03 -24.20
N ARG A 166 4.56 2.07 -24.31
CA ARG A 166 3.77 2.32 -25.52
C ARG A 166 4.75 2.70 -26.64
N LYS A 167 4.93 1.78 -27.57
CA LYS A 167 5.50 2.09 -28.89
C LYS A 167 4.35 2.62 -29.73
N ASP A 168 4.42 3.87 -30.12
CA ASP A 168 3.53 4.46 -31.12
C ASP A 168 3.68 3.72 -32.46
#